data_c1b0b38839e9677829ea69ce66093378
#
_entry.id   c1b0b38839e9677829ea69ce66093378
#
_cell.length_a   1.000
_cell.length_b   1.000
_cell.length_c   1.000
_cell.angle_alpha   90.00
_cell.angle_beta   90.00
_cell.angle_gamma   90.00
#
_symmetry.space_group_name_H-M   'P 1'
#
loop_
_entity.id
_entity.type
_entity.pdbx_description
1 polymer ?
#
loop_
_entity_poly.entity_id
_entity_poly.type
_entity_poly.pdbx_seq_one_letter_code
_entity_poly.pdbx_strand_id
1 'polypeptide(L)'
;SQRIWGYETNDGSFAQFTTVQSRQLLKKPEHLSWEESGCYTLTLATSYRMLFGHPPHALKPGMNVLVWGASGGIGSMAVQICKAVGANAIGIVSDDDKIPFVKSLGAVGVLNRKKYECFGQLPDVQDQEGYSVFIKKCRVLGKDIWDITGKKDVDIVFEHPGESTFPVSTYLVKTGGMVVICAGTSGYNLTMDARYIWM
;
A
#
# COMPACT_ATOMS: atom_id res chain seq x y z
N SER A 1 -4.75 7.61 26.50
CA SER A 1 -5.10 7.84 25.09
C SER A 1 -3.83 7.96 24.27
N GLN A 2 -3.79 7.32 23.12
CA GLN A 2 -2.69 7.51 22.18
C GLN A 2 -2.95 8.80 21.41
N ARG A 3 -2.16 9.82 21.67
CA ARG A 3 -2.18 11.07 20.91
C ARG A 3 -1.07 11.05 19.87
N ILE A 4 -1.37 11.54 18.68
CA ILE A 4 -0.39 11.69 17.60
C ILE A 4 0.49 12.89 17.94
N TRP A 5 1.77 12.64 18.22
CA TRP A 5 2.76 13.66 18.52
C TRP A 5 2.93 14.62 17.36
N GLY A 6 2.87 15.91 17.64
CA GLY A 6 2.96 16.98 16.66
C GLY A 6 1.69 17.26 15.86
N TYR A 7 0.62 16.43 16.03
CA TYR A 7 -0.68 16.65 15.41
C TYR A 7 -1.77 16.88 16.47
N GLU A 8 -1.85 16.03 17.47
CA GLU A 8 -2.80 16.11 18.58
C GLU A 8 -2.15 16.63 19.87
N THR A 9 -0.87 16.99 19.84
CA THR A 9 -0.11 17.56 20.94
C THR A 9 0.48 18.89 20.54
N ASN A 10 0.77 19.75 21.53
CA ASN A 10 1.43 21.04 21.31
C ASN A 10 2.93 20.91 20.99
N ASP A 11 3.51 19.74 21.24
CA ASP A 11 4.90 19.45 20.96
C ASP A 11 5.03 18.72 19.62
N GLY A 12 6.04 19.09 18.82
CA GLY A 12 6.32 18.49 17.53
C GLY A 12 7.78 18.71 17.14
N SER A 13 8.19 18.19 15.98
CA SER A 13 9.59 18.21 15.51
C SER A 13 9.99 19.49 14.76
N PHE A 14 9.07 20.40 14.48
CA PHE A 14 9.35 21.68 13.83
C PHE A 14 9.87 22.71 14.86
N ALA A 15 10.97 22.35 15.57
CA ALA A 15 11.57 23.16 16.61
C ALA A 15 13.03 22.74 16.85
N GLN A 16 13.81 23.63 17.45
CA GLN A 16 15.18 23.30 17.89
C GLN A 16 15.19 22.29 19.07
N PHE A 17 14.14 22.33 19.90
CA PHE A 17 13.95 21.43 21.03
C PHE A 17 12.49 21.00 21.07
N THR A 18 12.26 19.78 21.49
CA THR A 18 10.92 19.23 21.62
C THR A 18 10.84 18.26 22.79
N THR A 19 9.63 18.10 23.34
CA THR A 19 9.36 17.12 24.40
C THR A 19 8.80 15.84 23.81
N VAL A 20 9.44 14.71 24.10
CA VAL A 20 9.00 13.38 23.69
C VAL A 20 9.06 12.41 24.87
N GLN A 21 8.27 11.36 24.82
CA GLN A 21 8.36 10.29 25.80
C GLN A 21 9.66 9.50 25.59
N SER A 22 10.44 9.26 26.63
CA SER A 22 11.73 8.57 26.54
C SER A 22 11.66 7.21 25.86
N ARG A 23 10.55 6.47 26.04
CA ARG A 23 10.30 5.17 25.40
C ARG A 23 10.11 5.25 23.87
N GLN A 24 9.91 6.45 23.32
CA GLN A 24 9.76 6.69 21.89
C GLN A 24 11.08 7.09 21.22
N LEU A 25 12.16 7.20 22.00
CA LEU A 25 13.48 7.50 21.47
C LEU A 25 14.20 6.21 21.09
N LEU A 26 14.76 6.21 19.90
CA LEU A 26 15.62 5.15 19.40
C LEU A 26 17.00 5.76 19.04
N LYS A 27 18.07 4.97 19.21
CA LYS A 27 19.38 5.37 18.73
C LYS A 27 19.34 5.54 17.21
N LYS A 28 19.86 6.65 16.72
CA LYS A 28 20.01 6.86 15.27
C LYS A 28 20.92 5.78 14.69
N PRO A 29 20.56 5.13 13.56
CA PRO A 29 21.46 4.22 12.86
C PRO A 29 22.74 4.95 12.45
N GLU A 30 23.91 4.35 12.72
CA GLU A 30 25.21 4.99 12.51
C GLU A 30 25.53 5.21 11.02
N HIS A 31 25.03 4.33 10.15
CA HIS A 31 25.23 4.38 8.71
C HIS A 31 24.34 5.38 7.96
N LEU A 32 23.36 6.00 8.64
CA LEU A 32 22.47 6.99 8.05
C LEU A 32 22.89 8.41 8.44
N SER A 33 22.75 9.35 7.51
CA SER A 33 22.88 10.78 7.80
C SER A 33 21.73 11.27 8.72
N TRP A 34 21.78 12.50 9.18
CA TRP A 34 20.69 13.10 9.95
C TRP A 34 19.45 13.32 9.09
N GLU A 35 19.63 13.74 7.84
CA GLU A 35 18.57 13.96 6.87
C GLU A 35 17.84 12.65 6.55
N GLU A 36 18.60 11.59 6.24
CA GLU A 36 18.03 10.25 6.00
C GLU A 36 17.29 9.75 7.24
N SER A 37 17.88 9.92 8.43
CA SER A 37 17.27 9.48 9.69
C SER A 37 15.99 10.25 10.04
N GLY A 38 15.90 11.51 9.64
CA GLY A 38 14.71 12.33 9.81
C GLY A 38 13.52 11.93 8.92
N CYS A 39 13.78 11.21 7.83
CA CYS A 39 12.74 10.97 6.79
C CYS A 39 12.08 9.58 6.85
N TYR A 40 12.73 8.55 7.41
CA TYR A 40 12.26 7.17 7.21
C TYR A 40 11.36 6.62 8.32
N THR A 41 11.50 7.09 9.56
CA THR A 41 10.95 6.40 10.73
C THR A 41 9.44 6.20 10.66
N LEU A 42 8.68 7.25 10.33
CA LEU A 42 7.22 7.18 10.24
C LEU A 42 6.78 6.23 9.12
N THR A 43 7.34 6.40 7.93
CA THR A 43 6.96 5.63 6.74
C THR A 43 7.35 4.17 6.85
N LEU A 44 8.54 3.89 7.41
CA LEU A 44 9.00 2.53 7.66
C LEU A 44 8.16 1.83 8.74
N ALA A 45 7.92 2.49 9.88
CA ALA A 45 7.15 1.91 10.97
C ALA A 45 5.70 1.61 10.56
N THR A 46 5.08 2.51 9.80
CA THR A 46 3.75 2.31 9.24
C THR A 46 3.72 1.13 8.29
N SER A 47 4.64 1.08 7.32
CA SER A 47 4.73 -0.02 6.34
C SER A 47 5.02 -1.36 7.03
N TYR A 48 5.89 -1.38 8.02
CA TYR A 48 6.20 -2.56 8.81
C TYR A 48 4.94 -3.06 9.54
N ARG A 49 4.22 -2.16 10.23
CA ARG A 49 2.98 -2.52 10.93
C ARG A 49 1.92 -3.05 9.98
N MET A 50 1.74 -2.43 8.82
CA MET A 50 0.76 -2.88 7.81
C MET A 50 1.08 -4.29 7.32
N LEU A 51 2.35 -4.61 7.09
CA LEU A 51 2.75 -5.89 6.52
C LEU A 51 2.88 -7.01 7.55
N PHE A 52 3.14 -6.70 8.83
CA PHE A 52 3.38 -7.72 9.87
C PHE A 52 2.40 -7.68 11.03
N GLY A 53 1.67 -6.58 11.22
CA GLY A 53 0.86 -6.34 12.41
C GLY A 53 -0.47 -7.10 12.46
N HIS A 54 -0.81 -7.93 11.48
CA HIS A 54 -2.13 -8.55 11.32
C HIS A 54 -2.06 -10.07 11.15
N PRO A 55 -1.55 -10.85 12.12
CA PRO A 55 -1.58 -12.31 12.05
C PRO A 55 -3.03 -12.83 11.87
N PRO A 56 -3.23 -13.89 11.07
CA PRO A 56 -2.24 -14.75 10.42
C PRO A 56 -1.70 -14.22 9.08
N HIS A 57 -2.13 -13.04 8.62
CA HIS A 57 -1.83 -12.46 7.31
C HIS A 57 -0.52 -11.66 7.27
N ALA A 58 0.40 -11.91 8.20
CA ALA A 58 1.72 -11.31 8.15
C ALA A 58 2.49 -11.68 6.88
N LEU A 59 3.24 -10.72 6.34
CA LEU A 59 4.09 -10.91 5.16
C LEU A 59 5.06 -12.08 5.33
N LYS A 60 5.16 -12.92 4.29
CA LYS A 60 6.06 -14.10 4.23
C LYS A 60 6.82 -14.13 2.91
N PRO A 61 7.98 -14.81 2.86
CA PRO A 61 8.69 -15.05 1.60
C PRO A 61 7.80 -15.67 0.54
N GLY A 62 7.97 -15.24 -0.71
CA GLY A 62 7.22 -15.73 -1.86
C GLY A 62 5.81 -15.18 -2.04
N MET A 63 5.26 -14.41 -1.08
CA MET A 63 3.97 -13.74 -1.25
C MET A 63 4.03 -12.65 -2.31
N ASN A 64 2.93 -12.44 -3.03
CA ASN A 64 2.73 -11.36 -3.97
C ASN A 64 2.03 -10.20 -3.26
N VAL A 65 2.63 -9.01 -3.29
CA VAL A 65 2.11 -7.80 -2.62
C VAL A 65 1.88 -6.71 -3.65
N LEU A 66 0.62 -6.32 -3.84
CA LEU A 66 0.28 -5.14 -4.64
C LEU A 66 0.44 -3.90 -3.79
N VAL A 67 1.27 -2.95 -4.23
CA VAL A 67 1.59 -1.73 -3.47
C VAL A 67 1.09 -0.52 -4.22
N TRP A 68 0.02 0.10 -3.74
CA TRP A 68 -0.45 1.39 -4.23
C TRP A 68 0.50 2.52 -3.85
N GLY A 69 0.70 3.48 -4.76
CA GLY A 69 1.59 4.62 -4.50
C GLY A 69 3.03 4.20 -4.21
N ALA A 70 3.54 3.20 -4.92
CA ALA A 70 4.83 2.54 -4.65
C ALA A 70 6.05 3.47 -4.68
N SER A 71 5.95 4.65 -5.31
CA SER A 71 7.01 5.66 -5.33
C SER A 71 6.95 6.66 -4.17
N GLY A 72 5.88 6.64 -3.37
CA GLY A 72 5.72 7.52 -2.21
C GLY A 72 6.44 6.98 -0.97
N GLY A 73 6.41 7.76 0.12
CA GLY A 73 7.14 7.42 1.35
C GLY A 73 6.80 6.04 1.90
N ILE A 74 5.51 5.75 2.10
CA ILE A 74 5.05 4.45 2.65
C ILE A 74 5.25 3.34 1.62
N GLY A 75 4.85 3.57 0.36
CA GLY A 75 4.96 2.56 -0.69
C GLY A 75 6.40 2.13 -0.99
N SER A 76 7.34 3.08 -1.01
CA SER A 76 8.75 2.76 -1.24
C SER A 76 9.35 1.92 -0.10
N MET A 77 8.93 2.16 1.14
CA MET A 77 9.31 1.32 2.28
C MET A 77 8.68 -0.07 2.20
N ALA A 78 7.41 -0.17 1.79
CA ALA A 78 6.76 -1.46 1.60
C ALA A 78 7.46 -2.32 0.53
N VAL A 79 7.87 -1.73 -0.59
CA VAL A 79 8.64 -2.42 -1.64
C VAL A 79 9.97 -2.94 -1.09
N GLN A 80 10.71 -2.12 -0.34
CA GLN A 80 11.99 -2.52 0.25
C GLN A 80 11.82 -3.62 1.30
N ILE A 81 10.78 -3.56 2.13
CA ILE A 81 10.45 -4.62 3.10
C ILE A 81 10.14 -5.93 2.36
N CYS A 82 9.32 -5.89 1.30
CA CYS A 82 9.04 -7.08 0.49
C CYS A 82 10.32 -7.71 -0.05
N LYS A 83 11.21 -6.90 -0.63
CA LYS A 83 12.53 -7.35 -1.11
C LYS A 83 13.35 -8.00 0.01
N ALA A 84 13.43 -7.36 1.16
CA ALA A 84 14.22 -7.86 2.30
C ALA A 84 13.70 -9.20 2.85
N VAL A 85 12.38 -9.43 2.78
CA VAL A 85 11.72 -10.67 3.21
C VAL A 85 11.76 -11.76 2.15
N GLY A 86 12.02 -11.42 0.88
CA GLY A 86 11.90 -12.35 -0.24
C GLY A 86 10.48 -12.50 -0.76
N ALA A 87 9.64 -11.48 -0.59
CA ALA A 87 8.31 -11.37 -1.19
C ALA A 87 8.37 -10.56 -2.50
N ASN A 88 7.37 -10.72 -3.35
CA ASN A 88 7.26 -10.11 -4.66
C ASN A 88 6.41 -8.83 -4.58
N ALA A 89 7.00 -7.65 -4.60
CA ALA A 89 6.27 -6.39 -4.66
C ALA A 89 5.91 -6.03 -6.10
N ILE A 90 4.64 -5.78 -6.37
CA ILE A 90 4.12 -5.21 -7.61
C ILE A 90 3.71 -3.77 -7.31
N GLY A 91 4.45 -2.80 -7.84
CA GLY A 91 4.22 -1.38 -7.57
C GLY A 91 3.21 -0.76 -8.53
N ILE A 92 2.29 0.04 -8.02
CA ILE A 92 1.44 0.93 -8.81
C ILE A 92 1.93 2.37 -8.64
N VAL A 93 2.18 3.04 -9.75
CA VAL A 93 2.67 4.43 -9.80
C VAL A 93 1.74 5.33 -10.63
N SER A 94 1.88 6.65 -10.48
CA SER A 94 1.08 7.63 -11.21
C SER A 94 1.67 8.02 -12.58
N ASP A 95 2.94 7.74 -12.83
CA ASP A 95 3.65 8.16 -14.04
C ASP A 95 4.77 7.19 -14.40
N ASP A 96 5.09 7.09 -15.68
CA ASP A 96 6.10 6.15 -16.18
C ASP A 96 7.53 6.52 -15.74
N ASP A 97 7.82 7.80 -15.47
CA ASP A 97 9.10 8.27 -14.94
C ASP A 97 9.47 7.71 -13.56
N LYS A 98 8.46 7.28 -12.80
CA LYS A 98 8.63 6.66 -11.47
C LYS A 98 8.94 5.17 -11.52
N ILE A 99 8.73 4.52 -12.64
CA ILE A 99 8.94 3.07 -12.80
C ILE A 99 10.39 2.67 -12.50
N PRO A 100 11.44 3.34 -13.06
CA PRO A 100 12.81 2.96 -12.79
C PRO A 100 13.17 3.04 -11.30
N PHE A 101 12.71 4.07 -10.62
CA PHE A 101 12.93 4.23 -9.18
C PHE A 101 12.34 3.07 -8.38
N VAL A 102 11.06 2.72 -8.59
CA VAL A 102 10.42 1.65 -7.84
C VAL A 102 11.04 0.29 -8.16
N LYS A 103 11.46 0.05 -9.40
CA LYS A 103 12.22 -1.15 -9.77
C LYS A 103 13.58 -1.22 -9.05
N SER A 104 14.30 -0.12 -8.92
CA SER A 104 15.58 -0.08 -8.20
C SER A 104 15.45 -0.45 -6.73
N LEU A 105 14.30 -0.18 -6.12
CA LEU A 105 13.99 -0.57 -4.74
C LEU A 105 13.73 -2.08 -4.59
N GLY A 106 13.48 -2.80 -5.70
CA GLY A 106 13.32 -4.24 -5.73
C GLY A 106 11.92 -4.74 -6.08
N ALA A 107 11.05 -3.90 -6.65
CA ALA A 107 9.77 -4.36 -7.19
C ALA A 107 9.99 -5.31 -8.37
N VAL A 108 9.27 -6.44 -8.40
CA VAL A 108 9.32 -7.44 -9.50
C VAL A 108 8.59 -6.95 -10.75
N GLY A 109 7.65 -6.03 -10.57
CA GLY A 109 6.93 -5.35 -11.64
C GLY A 109 6.39 -4.00 -11.18
N VAL A 110 6.19 -3.07 -12.13
CA VAL A 110 5.63 -1.75 -11.83
C VAL A 110 4.68 -1.36 -12.95
N LEU A 111 3.47 -0.95 -12.58
CA LEU A 111 2.40 -0.57 -13.49
C LEU A 111 2.01 0.90 -13.28
N ASN A 112 1.76 1.60 -14.39
CA ASN A 112 1.27 2.98 -14.34
C ASN A 112 -0.26 2.97 -14.29
N ARG A 113 -0.84 3.52 -13.22
CA ARG A 113 -2.29 3.55 -13.02
C ARG A 113 -3.06 4.28 -14.13
N LYS A 114 -2.44 5.24 -14.82
CA LYS A 114 -3.08 5.99 -15.91
C LYS A 114 -3.45 5.13 -17.12
N LYS A 115 -2.93 3.91 -17.20
CA LYS A 115 -3.24 2.95 -18.27
C LYS A 115 -4.51 2.14 -17.98
N TYR A 116 -5.17 2.35 -16.84
CA TYR A 116 -6.34 1.59 -16.40
C TYR A 116 -7.49 2.50 -16.02
N GLU A 117 -8.71 1.99 -16.19
CA GLU A 117 -9.95 2.74 -15.96
C GLU A 117 -10.83 2.13 -14.85
N CYS A 118 -10.26 1.27 -14.00
CA CYS A 118 -10.98 0.53 -12.97
C CYS A 118 -11.07 1.26 -11.62
N PHE A 119 -10.87 2.58 -11.61
CA PHE A 119 -10.83 3.38 -10.39
C PHE A 119 -12.14 4.16 -10.19
N GLY A 120 -12.42 4.53 -8.95
CA GLY A 120 -13.59 5.30 -8.56
C GLY A 120 -14.57 4.49 -7.73
N GLN A 121 -15.80 4.94 -7.70
CA GLN A 121 -16.87 4.31 -6.93
C GLN A 121 -17.26 2.96 -7.52
N LEU A 122 -17.59 2.03 -6.64
CA LEU A 122 -18.18 0.76 -7.04
C LEU A 122 -19.59 1.02 -7.61
N PRO A 123 -19.90 0.55 -8.84
CA PRO A 123 -21.25 0.62 -9.36
C PRO A 123 -22.25 -0.12 -8.47
N ASP A 124 -23.52 0.31 -8.48
CA ASP A 124 -24.56 -0.41 -7.78
C ASP A 124 -24.66 -1.85 -8.31
N VAL A 125 -24.79 -2.82 -7.41
CA VAL A 125 -24.89 -4.23 -7.76
C VAL A 125 -26.15 -4.53 -8.60
N GLN A 126 -27.18 -3.68 -8.52
CA GLN A 126 -28.39 -3.77 -9.34
C GLN A 126 -28.20 -3.21 -10.75
N ASP A 127 -27.20 -2.32 -10.95
CA ASP A 127 -26.75 -1.89 -12.27
C ASP A 127 -25.84 -2.97 -12.88
N GLN A 128 -26.47 -4.01 -13.42
CA GLN A 128 -25.76 -5.17 -13.96
C GLN A 128 -24.82 -4.81 -15.11
N GLU A 129 -25.18 -3.82 -15.93
CA GLU A 129 -24.35 -3.36 -17.04
C GLU A 129 -23.13 -2.59 -16.54
N GLY A 130 -23.30 -1.58 -15.71
CA GLY A 130 -22.23 -0.80 -15.11
C GLY A 130 -21.29 -1.67 -14.30
N TYR A 131 -21.85 -2.63 -13.53
CA TYR A 131 -21.05 -3.60 -12.76
C TYR A 131 -20.23 -4.51 -13.66
N SER A 132 -20.81 -5.02 -14.75
CA SER A 132 -20.09 -5.84 -15.74
C SER A 132 -18.95 -5.07 -16.41
N VAL A 133 -19.15 -3.80 -16.73
CA VAL A 133 -18.12 -2.91 -17.28
C VAL A 133 -17.00 -2.70 -16.27
N PHE A 134 -17.33 -2.43 -15.00
CA PHE A 134 -16.34 -2.30 -13.94
C PHE A 134 -15.47 -3.55 -13.81
N ILE A 135 -16.07 -4.75 -13.75
CA ILE A 135 -15.32 -6.01 -13.66
C ILE A 135 -14.43 -6.23 -14.88
N LYS A 136 -14.89 -5.90 -16.10
CA LYS A 136 -14.05 -5.99 -17.30
C LYS A 136 -12.81 -5.09 -17.20
N LYS A 137 -12.97 -3.86 -16.68
CA LYS A 137 -11.86 -2.93 -16.45
C LYS A 137 -10.89 -3.45 -15.37
N CYS A 138 -11.40 -4.01 -14.27
CA CYS A 138 -10.57 -4.63 -13.24
C CYS A 138 -9.77 -5.82 -13.77
N ARG A 139 -10.35 -6.63 -14.67
CA ARG A 139 -9.65 -7.76 -15.31
C ARG A 139 -8.45 -7.35 -16.14
N VAL A 140 -8.46 -6.15 -16.75
CA VAL A 140 -7.30 -5.65 -17.50
C VAL A 140 -6.10 -5.46 -16.57
N LEU A 141 -6.29 -4.77 -15.44
CA LEU A 141 -5.24 -4.61 -14.43
C LEU A 141 -4.84 -5.96 -13.82
N GLY A 142 -5.82 -6.80 -13.49
CA GLY A 142 -5.56 -8.14 -12.94
C GLY A 142 -4.73 -9.02 -13.87
N LYS A 143 -4.96 -8.95 -15.19
CA LYS A 143 -4.17 -9.69 -16.18
C LYS A 143 -2.71 -9.22 -16.19
N ASP A 144 -2.47 -7.92 -16.19
CA ASP A 144 -1.10 -7.40 -16.19
C ASP A 144 -0.36 -7.76 -14.87
N ILE A 145 -1.07 -7.80 -13.75
CA ILE A 145 -0.53 -8.32 -12.48
C ILE A 145 -0.19 -9.80 -12.61
N TRP A 146 -1.07 -10.61 -13.17
CA TRP A 146 -0.83 -12.05 -13.39
C TRP A 146 0.36 -12.32 -14.33
N ASP A 147 0.53 -11.50 -15.36
CA ASP A 147 1.69 -11.61 -16.26
C ASP A 147 3.01 -11.35 -15.50
N ILE A 148 3.00 -10.46 -14.51
CA ILE A 148 4.15 -10.19 -13.63
C ILE A 148 4.39 -11.35 -12.63
N THR A 149 3.33 -11.88 -12.05
CA THR A 149 3.40 -12.88 -10.96
C THR A 149 3.49 -14.33 -11.43
N GLY A 150 3.45 -14.57 -12.74
CA GLY A 150 3.38 -15.91 -13.31
C GLY A 150 2.02 -16.58 -13.04
N LYS A 151 0.93 -15.84 -13.18
CA LYS A 151 -0.47 -16.25 -12.98
C LYS A 151 -0.80 -16.66 -11.53
N LYS A 152 -0.10 -16.06 -10.58
CA LYS A 152 -0.41 -16.20 -9.15
C LYS A 152 -1.15 -14.94 -8.67
N ASP A 153 -2.10 -15.16 -7.80
CA ASP A 153 -2.91 -14.08 -7.20
C ASP A 153 -2.11 -13.23 -6.22
N VAL A 154 -2.69 -12.09 -5.85
CA VAL A 154 -2.12 -11.17 -4.86
C VAL A 154 -2.52 -11.61 -3.46
N ASP A 155 -1.52 -11.87 -2.61
CA ASP A 155 -1.72 -12.26 -1.20
C ASP A 155 -2.10 -11.08 -0.31
N ILE A 156 -1.46 -9.93 -0.54
CA ILE A 156 -1.68 -8.70 0.23
C ILE A 156 -1.82 -7.53 -0.73
N VAL A 157 -2.85 -6.73 -0.55
CA VAL A 157 -2.94 -5.39 -1.16
C VAL A 157 -2.60 -4.36 -0.09
N PHE A 158 -1.47 -3.68 -0.30
CA PHE A 158 -1.02 -2.56 0.49
C PHE A 158 -1.70 -1.29 -0.03
N GLU A 159 -2.82 -0.94 0.62
CA GLU A 159 -3.72 0.12 0.21
C GLU A 159 -3.38 1.44 0.91
N HIS A 160 -3.50 2.53 0.16
CA HIS A 160 -3.20 3.87 0.64
C HIS A 160 -4.15 4.95 0.09
N PRO A 161 -4.54 4.96 -1.19
CA PRO A 161 -5.45 5.96 -1.72
C PRO A 161 -6.86 5.91 -1.08
N GLY A 162 -7.42 4.75 -0.84
CA GLY A 162 -8.71 4.58 -0.21
C GLY A 162 -9.86 4.58 -1.20
N GLU A 163 -10.76 5.56 -1.14
CA GLU A 163 -12.05 5.57 -1.83
C GLU A 163 -11.97 5.21 -3.32
N SER A 164 -10.99 5.75 -4.04
CA SER A 164 -10.87 5.53 -5.48
C SER A 164 -10.32 4.16 -5.89
N THR A 165 -9.64 3.45 -5.00
CA THR A 165 -8.94 2.19 -5.31
C THR A 165 -9.43 1.01 -4.50
N PHE A 166 -10.14 1.24 -3.40
CA PHE A 166 -10.58 0.17 -2.52
C PHE A 166 -11.47 -0.88 -3.22
N PRO A 167 -12.42 -0.51 -4.10
CA PRO A 167 -13.23 -1.49 -4.83
C PRO A 167 -12.39 -2.43 -5.70
N VAL A 168 -11.38 -1.90 -6.40
CA VAL A 168 -10.49 -2.74 -7.21
C VAL A 168 -9.50 -3.52 -6.35
N SER A 169 -9.07 -2.98 -5.21
CA SER A 169 -8.19 -3.68 -4.26
C SER A 169 -8.85 -4.94 -3.71
N THR A 170 -10.14 -4.86 -3.34
CA THR A 170 -10.91 -6.02 -2.88
C THR A 170 -11.18 -7.05 -3.99
N TYR A 171 -11.26 -6.61 -5.25
CA TYR A 171 -11.39 -7.50 -6.40
C TYR A 171 -10.08 -8.24 -6.71
N LEU A 172 -8.91 -7.60 -6.54
CA LEU A 172 -7.61 -8.14 -6.93
C LEU A 172 -6.97 -9.06 -5.89
N VAL A 173 -7.32 -8.91 -4.63
CA VAL A 173 -6.79 -9.77 -3.58
C VAL A 173 -7.35 -11.19 -3.73
N LYS A 174 -6.51 -12.18 -3.50
CA LYS A 174 -6.94 -13.60 -3.53
C LYS A 174 -7.94 -13.93 -2.41
N THR A 175 -8.70 -14.99 -2.59
CA THR A 175 -9.49 -15.58 -1.50
C THR A 175 -8.59 -15.91 -0.30
N GLY A 176 -8.98 -15.44 0.89
CA GLY A 176 -8.18 -15.59 2.12
C GLY A 176 -6.95 -14.68 2.17
N GLY A 177 -6.83 -13.72 1.25
CA GLY A 177 -5.80 -12.68 1.30
C GLY A 177 -6.17 -11.50 2.20
N MET A 178 -5.39 -10.44 2.15
CA MET A 178 -5.58 -9.26 3.00
C MET A 178 -5.50 -7.97 2.19
N VAL A 179 -6.47 -7.07 2.38
CA VAL A 179 -6.32 -5.65 2.03
C VAL A 179 -6.03 -4.89 3.31
N VAL A 180 -4.88 -4.26 3.41
CA VAL A 180 -4.48 -3.46 4.57
C VAL A 180 -4.35 -2.00 4.17
N ILE A 181 -4.99 -1.10 4.93
CA ILE A 181 -5.05 0.33 4.61
C ILE A 181 -4.60 1.19 5.80
N CYS A 182 -3.90 2.29 5.54
CA CYS A 182 -3.43 3.22 6.58
C CYS A 182 -3.82 4.68 6.35
N ALA A 183 -4.38 5.01 5.21
CA ALA A 183 -4.75 6.38 4.84
C ALA A 183 -6.00 6.37 3.95
N GLY A 184 -6.37 7.51 3.42
CA GLY A 184 -7.50 7.69 2.53
C GLY A 184 -7.32 8.98 1.73
N THR A 185 -6.21 9.07 0.95
CA THR A 185 -5.86 10.31 0.22
C THR A 185 -6.85 10.69 -0.86
N SER A 186 -7.65 9.74 -1.36
CA SER A 186 -8.75 9.99 -2.30
C SER A 186 -10.14 10.04 -1.62
N GLY A 187 -10.21 9.81 -0.32
CA GLY A 187 -11.43 9.81 0.48
C GLY A 187 -11.50 8.63 1.45
N TYR A 188 -12.38 8.76 2.44
CA TYR A 188 -12.51 7.81 3.55
C TYR A 188 -13.75 6.91 3.44
N ASN A 189 -14.66 7.17 2.48
CA ASN A 189 -15.88 6.39 2.29
C ASN A 189 -15.58 5.15 1.43
N LEU A 190 -15.09 4.10 2.06
CA LEU A 190 -14.71 2.88 1.37
C LEU A 190 -15.96 2.07 1.01
N THR A 191 -16.11 1.77 -0.26
CA THR A 191 -17.15 0.87 -0.77
C THR A 191 -16.55 -0.44 -1.25
N MET A 192 -17.24 -1.54 -1.03
CA MET A 192 -16.83 -2.85 -1.51
C MET A 192 -18.05 -3.73 -1.78
N ASP A 193 -17.88 -4.70 -2.65
CA ASP A 193 -18.84 -5.78 -2.81
C ASP A 193 -18.63 -6.80 -1.67
N ALA A 194 -19.63 -6.94 -0.82
CA ALA A 194 -19.56 -7.84 0.33
C ALA A 194 -19.28 -9.31 -0.07
N ARG A 195 -19.61 -9.70 -1.30
CA ARG A 195 -19.31 -11.05 -1.82
C ARG A 195 -17.81 -11.38 -1.79
N TYR A 196 -16.95 -10.38 -1.92
CA TYR A 196 -15.48 -10.58 -1.81
C TYR A 196 -14.97 -10.80 -0.38
N ILE A 197 -15.84 -10.67 0.63
CA ILE A 197 -15.44 -10.92 2.03
C ILE A 197 -15.68 -12.38 2.42
N TRP A 198 -16.73 -13.01 1.89
CA TRP A 198 -17.09 -14.37 2.31
C TRP A 198 -16.79 -15.46 1.29
N MET A 199 -16.33 -15.14 0.09
CA MET A 199 -15.97 -16.12 -0.95
C MET A 199 -14.53 -16.61 -0.85
#